data_d49e255f8722004aca0be3a5abddafe9
#
_entry.id   d49e255f8722004aca0be3a5abddafe9
#
_cell.length_a   1.000
_cell.length_b   1.000
_cell.length_c   1.000
_cell.angle_alpha   90.00
_cell.angle_beta   90.00
_cell.angle_gamma   90.00
#
_symmetry.space_group_name_H-M   'P 1'
#
loop_
_entity.id
_entity.type
_entity.pdbx_description
1 polymer ?
#
loop_
_entity_poly.entity_id
_entity_poly.type
_entity_poly.pdbx_seq_one_letter_code
_entity_poly.pdbx_strand_id
1 'polypeptide(L)'
;MANEKDKASATSGVQDTLVPERVVDGLPTMYCFETCPFCFKVKALLGSRGIEYSKVEVDPTFKTQLKWSEWSAVPVFVDIDGTQVNDSNYILHYIDSKDSSSFPREGEDPEQDEWMDFSNLILGKSIVAVIYKSYRTSVQALDYVTRIDNFSFGARLVK
;
A
#
# COMPACT_ATOMS: atom_id res chain seq x y z
N MET A 1 -8.55 18.14 20.50
CA MET A 1 -8.45 16.83 21.21
C MET A 1 -8.46 15.76 20.13
N ALA A 2 -7.28 15.37 19.66
CA ALA A 2 -7.13 14.32 18.68
C ALA A 2 -7.26 12.97 19.40
N ASN A 3 -8.02 12.06 18.79
CA ASN A 3 -8.41 10.79 19.38
C ASN A 3 -7.20 9.83 19.39
N GLU A 4 -6.78 9.46 20.59
CA GLU A 4 -5.60 8.63 20.93
C GLU A 4 -5.73 7.14 20.55
N LYS A 5 -6.69 6.80 19.72
CA LYS A 5 -6.98 5.41 19.35
C LYS A 5 -6.28 4.88 18.09
N ASP A 6 -5.57 5.73 17.35
CA ASP A 6 -4.88 5.32 16.12
C ASP A 6 -3.40 4.93 16.32
N LYS A 7 -2.92 4.91 17.57
CA LYS A 7 -1.63 4.32 17.95
C LYS A 7 -1.79 2.84 18.33
N ALA A 8 -2.36 2.05 17.46
CA ALA A 8 -2.42 0.61 17.68
C ALA A 8 -1.18 -0.05 17.08
N SER A 9 -0.24 -0.30 17.97
CA SER A 9 0.54 -1.52 18.08
C SER A 9 1.23 -2.02 16.81
N ALA A 10 2.46 -1.56 16.60
CA ALA A 10 3.47 -2.35 15.91
C ALA A 10 3.81 -3.57 16.80
N THR A 11 2.93 -4.54 16.85
CA THR A 11 3.25 -5.84 17.42
C THR A 11 3.87 -6.67 16.32
N SER A 12 5.18 -6.89 16.41
CA SER A 12 5.91 -7.95 15.73
C SER A 12 5.41 -9.31 16.24
N GLY A 13 4.24 -9.71 15.78
CA GLY A 13 3.75 -11.06 15.91
C GLY A 13 4.04 -11.76 14.59
N VAL A 14 4.98 -12.70 14.58
CA VAL A 14 5.06 -13.72 13.54
C VAL A 14 3.75 -14.49 13.62
N GLN A 15 2.76 -14.07 12.83
CA GLN A 15 1.55 -14.85 12.63
C GLN A 15 1.85 -15.86 11.54
N ASP A 16 1.58 -17.11 11.84
CA ASP A 16 1.50 -18.24 10.90
C ASP A 16 0.30 -17.96 9.97
N THR A 17 0.48 -16.97 9.08
CA THR A 17 -0.57 -16.46 8.20
C THR A 17 -0.58 -17.30 6.95
N LEU A 18 -1.74 -17.80 6.61
CA LEU A 18 -2.09 -18.34 5.30
C LEU A 18 -1.55 -17.39 4.22
N VAL A 19 -0.34 -17.68 3.73
CA VAL A 19 0.28 -16.97 2.62
C VAL A 19 -0.64 -17.15 1.41
N PRO A 20 -1.14 -16.08 0.79
CA PRO A 20 -2.05 -16.22 -0.33
C PRO A 20 -1.38 -16.96 -1.48
N GLU A 21 -2.14 -17.81 -2.16
CA GLU A 21 -1.75 -18.75 -3.23
C GLU A 21 -1.01 -18.14 -4.44
N ARG A 22 -0.67 -16.85 -4.43
CA ARG A 22 -0.07 -16.12 -5.56
C ARG A 22 1.16 -15.29 -5.19
N VAL A 23 1.95 -15.77 -4.29
CA VAL A 23 3.32 -15.25 -4.13
C VAL A 23 4.16 -15.91 -5.23
N VAL A 24 4.73 -15.10 -6.11
CA VAL A 24 5.76 -15.61 -7.03
C VAL A 24 6.97 -15.92 -6.18
N ASP A 25 7.37 -17.20 -6.16
CA ASP A 25 8.52 -17.65 -5.38
C ASP A 25 9.75 -16.78 -5.69
N GLY A 26 10.38 -16.27 -4.64
CA GLY A 26 11.61 -15.49 -4.74
C GLY A 26 11.43 -13.97 -4.97
N LEU A 27 10.19 -13.45 -5.04
CA LEU A 27 9.95 -12.02 -5.11
C LEU A 27 9.04 -11.55 -3.96
N PRO A 28 9.30 -10.36 -3.39
CA PRO A 28 8.36 -9.75 -2.47
C PRO A 28 7.06 -9.41 -3.20
N THR A 29 5.95 -9.37 -2.49
CA THR A 29 4.64 -9.12 -3.05
C THR A 29 4.06 -7.81 -2.52
N MET A 30 3.58 -6.97 -3.43
CA MET A 30 2.91 -5.71 -3.10
C MET A 30 1.43 -5.76 -3.46
N TYR A 31 0.58 -5.62 -2.47
CA TYR A 31 -0.87 -5.47 -2.63
C TYR A 31 -1.20 -3.99 -2.74
N CYS A 32 -1.83 -3.59 -3.84
CA CYS A 32 -2.03 -2.17 -4.14
C CYS A 32 -3.30 -1.91 -4.95
N PHE A 33 -3.72 -0.65 -5.02
CA PHE A 33 -4.64 -0.14 -6.05
C PHE A 33 -3.85 0.62 -7.11
N GLU A 34 -4.29 0.56 -8.35
CA GLU A 34 -3.67 1.32 -9.43
C GLU A 34 -3.73 2.83 -9.18
N THR A 35 -4.83 3.33 -8.63
CA THR A 35 -5.06 4.76 -8.41
C THR A 35 -4.67 5.25 -7.02
N CYS A 36 -4.07 4.40 -6.17
CA CYS A 36 -3.74 4.76 -4.80
C CYS A 36 -2.44 5.58 -4.71
N PRO A 37 -2.48 6.85 -4.24
CA PRO A 37 -1.28 7.67 -4.12
C PRO A 37 -0.27 7.12 -3.12
N PHE A 38 -0.73 6.47 -2.05
CA PHE A 38 0.14 5.86 -1.06
C PHE A 38 0.86 4.61 -1.62
N CYS A 39 0.19 3.88 -2.51
CA CYS A 39 0.82 2.78 -3.24
C CYS A 39 1.89 3.30 -4.23
N PHE A 40 1.67 4.47 -4.84
CA PHE A 40 2.66 5.08 -5.73
C PHE A 40 3.95 5.45 -5.02
N LYS A 41 3.90 5.88 -3.75
CA LYS A 41 5.11 6.13 -2.95
C LYS A 41 6.00 4.89 -2.88
N VAL A 42 5.41 3.76 -2.53
CA VAL A 42 6.13 2.49 -2.42
C VAL A 42 6.65 2.04 -3.78
N LYS A 43 5.82 2.11 -4.83
CA LYS A 43 6.24 1.79 -6.21
C LYS A 43 7.41 2.64 -6.67
N ALA A 44 7.41 3.94 -6.32
CA ALA A 44 8.49 4.85 -6.67
C ALA A 44 9.82 4.45 -6.01
N LEU A 45 9.79 4.10 -4.70
CA LEU A 45 10.99 3.62 -4.00
C LEU A 45 11.49 2.31 -4.60
N LEU A 46 10.61 1.31 -4.78
CA LEU A 46 10.99 0.02 -5.36
C LEU A 46 11.62 0.21 -6.76
N GLY A 47 10.99 1.04 -7.60
CA GLY A 47 11.50 1.34 -8.93
C GLY A 47 12.84 2.10 -8.92
N SER A 48 13.01 3.07 -8.03
CA SER A 48 14.27 3.84 -7.93
C SER A 48 15.45 2.97 -7.48
N ARG A 49 15.18 1.89 -6.75
CA ARG A 49 16.18 0.94 -6.27
C ARG A 49 16.34 -0.30 -7.15
N GLY A 50 15.55 -0.41 -8.22
CA GLY A 50 15.57 -1.58 -9.09
C GLY A 50 15.12 -2.87 -8.40
N ILE A 51 14.30 -2.76 -7.34
CA ILE A 51 13.76 -3.91 -6.63
C ILE A 51 12.58 -4.48 -7.42
N GLU A 52 12.74 -5.71 -7.90
CA GLU A 52 11.66 -6.45 -8.54
C GLU A 52 10.66 -6.96 -7.50
N TYR A 53 9.38 -6.90 -7.81
CA TYR A 53 8.32 -7.37 -6.93
C TYR A 53 7.13 -7.91 -7.72
N SER A 54 6.38 -8.80 -7.09
CA SER A 54 5.09 -9.27 -7.58
C SER A 54 3.99 -8.28 -7.18
N LYS A 55 3.14 -7.89 -8.14
CA LYS A 55 2.03 -6.98 -7.87
C LYS A 55 0.72 -7.74 -7.79
N VAL A 56 -0.02 -7.56 -6.71
CA VAL A 56 -1.40 -8.00 -6.57
C VAL A 56 -2.31 -6.78 -6.56
N GLU A 57 -3.13 -6.65 -7.59
CA GLU A 57 -4.14 -5.62 -7.63
C GLU A 57 -5.30 -6.00 -6.72
N VAL A 58 -5.65 -5.13 -5.78
CA VAL A 58 -6.69 -5.35 -4.79
C VAL A 58 -8.00 -4.74 -5.28
N ASP A 59 -9.09 -5.49 -5.13
CA ASP A 59 -10.43 -4.99 -5.39
C ASP A 59 -10.77 -3.84 -4.43
N PRO A 60 -11.01 -2.62 -4.93
CA PRO A 60 -11.25 -1.47 -4.07
C PRO A 60 -12.55 -1.57 -3.27
N THR A 61 -13.52 -2.39 -3.71
CA THR A 61 -14.84 -2.54 -3.09
C THR A 61 -14.86 -3.59 -2.00
N PHE A 62 -14.47 -4.82 -2.34
CA PHE A 62 -14.59 -5.98 -1.45
C PHE A 62 -13.27 -6.42 -0.84
N LYS A 63 -12.14 -5.90 -1.36
CA LYS A 63 -10.78 -6.19 -0.90
C LYS A 63 -10.52 -7.69 -0.72
N THR A 64 -11.02 -8.48 -1.66
CA THR A 64 -11.01 -9.95 -1.59
C THR A 64 -9.60 -10.51 -1.47
N GLN A 65 -8.61 -9.82 -2.04
CA GLN A 65 -7.21 -10.21 -2.02
C GLN A 65 -6.52 -9.94 -0.67
N LEU A 66 -7.18 -9.22 0.26
CA LEU A 66 -6.66 -8.93 1.61
C LEU A 66 -7.41 -9.67 2.73
N LYS A 67 -8.33 -10.62 2.40
CA LYS A 67 -9.10 -11.35 3.41
C LYS A 67 -8.26 -12.22 4.35
N TRP A 68 -7.05 -12.56 3.95
CA TRP A 68 -6.08 -13.30 4.74
C TRP A 68 -5.39 -12.40 5.80
N SER A 69 -5.43 -11.08 5.62
CA SER A 69 -4.77 -10.09 6.48
C SER A 69 -5.77 -9.44 7.44
N GLU A 70 -5.35 -9.19 8.66
CA GLU A 70 -6.10 -8.33 9.59
C GLU A 70 -6.11 -6.86 9.14
N TRP A 71 -5.14 -6.48 8.30
CA TRP A 71 -5.05 -5.15 7.73
C TRP A 71 -5.82 -5.07 6.41
N SER A 72 -6.77 -4.15 6.34
CA SER A 72 -7.69 -4.02 5.20
C SER A 72 -7.46 -2.80 4.31
N ALA A 73 -6.36 -2.09 4.51
CA ALA A 73 -5.97 -0.94 3.66
C ALA A 73 -4.78 -1.30 2.75
N VAL A 74 -4.56 -0.51 1.71
CA VAL A 74 -3.39 -0.61 0.84
C VAL A 74 -2.52 0.64 1.00
N PRO A 75 -1.19 0.51 0.79
CA PRO A 75 -0.44 -0.68 0.39
C PRO A 75 -0.22 -1.69 1.53
N VAL A 76 -0.07 -2.96 1.16
CA VAL A 76 0.50 -4.02 2.00
C VAL A 76 1.69 -4.60 1.25
N PHE A 77 2.79 -4.78 1.93
CA PHE A 77 4.00 -5.39 1.39
C PHE A 77 4.29 -6.68 2.16
N VAL A 78 4.50 -7.76 1.43
CA VAL A 78 4.89 -9.06 1.99
C VAL A 78 6.25 -9.41 1.40
N ASP A 79 7.24 -9.50 2.26
CA ASP A 79 8.60 -9.82 1.84
C ASP A 79 8.79 -11.31 1.54
N ILE A 80 9.93 -11.68 0.95
CA ILE A 80 10.30 -13.05 0.57
C ILE A 80 10.24 -14.00 1.77
N ASP A 81 10.60 -13.50 2.96
CA ASP A 81 10.58 -14.27 4.20
C ASP A 81 9.17 -14.40 4.85
N GLY A 82 8.14 -13.83 4.20
CA GLY A 82 6.78 -13.80 4.70
C GLY A 82 6.48 -12.64 5.65
N THR A 83 7.44 -11.76 5.93
CA THR A 83 7.21 -10.58 6.77
C THR A 83 6.20 -9.65 6.12
N GLN A 84 5.07 -9.42 6.77
CA GLN A 84 4.06 -8.47 6.33
C GLN A 84 4.33 -7.08 6.92
N VAL A 85 4.35 -6.06 6.07
CA VAL A 85 4.49 -4.66 6.46
C VAL A 85 3.31 -3.87 5.91
N ASN A 86 2.64 -3.12 6.77
CA ASN A 86 1.46 -2.34 6.46
C ASN A 86 1.77 -0.85 6.56
N ASP A 87 1.00 -0.03 5.83
CA ASP A 87 1.19 1.41 5.69
C ASP A 87 2.42 1.80 4.85
N SER A 88 2.23 2.82 4.02
CA SER A 88 3.25 3.24 3.07
C SER A 88 4.54 3.74 3.73
N ASN A 89 4.46 4.44 4.88
CA ASN A 89 5.65 4.94 5.55
C ASN A 89 6.47 3.80 6.17
N TYR A 90 5.80 2.88 6.88
CA TYR A 90 6.48 1.71 7.45
C TYR A 90 7.08 0.82 6.37
N ILE A 91 6.42 0.68 5.22
CA ILE A 91 6.97 -0.06 4.08
C ILE A 91 8.23 0.62 3.54
N LEU A 92 8.23 1.95 3.39
CA LEU A 92 9.40 2.70 2.96
C LEU A 92 10.59 2.48 3.90
N HIS A 93 10.38 2.66 5.20
CA HIS A 93 11.43 2.44 6.21
C HIS A 93 11.91 0.98 6.25
N TYR A 94 11.00 0.01 6.07
CA TYR A 94 11.35 -1.40 6.04
C TYR A 94 12.25 -1.75 4.87
N ILE A 95 11.86 -1.33 3.65
CA ILE A 95 12.67 -1.56 2.44
C ILE A 95 14.04 -0.91 2.60
N ASP A 96 14.06 0.27 3.17
CA ASP A 96 15.27 1.06 3.39
C ASP A 96 16.22 0.43 4.40
N SER A 97 15.67 -0.15 5.48
CA SER A 97 16.47 -0.84 6.50
C SER A 97 17.20 -2.07 5.98
N LYS A 98 16.73 -2.65 4.87
CA LYS A 98 17.34 -3.83 4.23
C LYS A 98 18.44 -3.47 3.24
N ASP A 99 18.47 -2.25 2.78
CA ASP A 99 19.51 -1.74 1.89
C ASP A 99 20.50 -0.90 2.69
N SER A 100 21.79 -1.10 2.46
CA SER A 100 22.88 -0.36 3.12
C SER A 100 22.95 1.12 2.70
N SER A 101 22.11 1.57 1.78
CA SER A 101 21.99 2.95 1.35
C SER A 101 21.05 3.69 2.29
N SER A 102 21.63 4.44 3.18
CA SER A 102 20.98 5.12 4.30
C SER A 102 19.99 6.20 3.87
N PHE A 103 18.70 5.89 3.94
CA PHE A 103 17.72 6.93 4.19
C PHE A 103 17.74 7.26 5.68
N PRO A 104 17.68 8.52 6.09
CA PRO A 104 17.54 8.87 7.49
C PRO A 104 16.30 8.21 8.08
N ARG A 105 16.40 7.71 9.31
CA ARG A 105 15.25 7.17 10.03
C ARG A 105 14.32 8.31 10.44
N GLU A 106 13.08 7.98 10.73
CA GLU A 106 12.13 8.94 11.29
C GLU A 106 12.77 9.67 12.49
N GLY A 107 12.80 11.01 12.42
CA GLY A 107 13.44 11.86 13.42
C GLY A 107 14.94 12.15 13.23
N GLU A 108 15.61 11.50 12.29
CA GLU A 108 17.03 11.76 12.00
C GLU A 108 17.22 12.93 11.01
N ASP A 109 16.23 13.15 10.12
CA ASP A 109 16.21 14.26 9.18
C ASP A 109 14.85 14.98 9.23
N PRO A 110 14.78 16.15 9.91
CA PRO A 110 13.52 16.90 10.03
C PRO A 110 12.92 17.34 8.69
N GLU A 111 13.73 17.61 7.68
CA GLU A 111 13.25 17.98 6.35
C GLU A 111 12.58 16.80 5.65
N GLN A 112 13.16 15.61 5.77
CA GLN A 112 12.56 14.38 5.26
C GLN A 112 11.23 14.08 5.95
N ASP A 113 11.18 14.20 7.27
CA ASP A 113 9.95 13.97 8.04
C ASP A 113 8.84 14.94 7.62
N GLU A 114 9.16 16.22 7.42
CA GLU A 114 8.21 17.22 6.92
C GLU A 114 7.67 16.86 5.53
N TRP A 115 8.52 16.41 4.61
CA TRP A 115 8.09 15.94 3.28
C TRP A 115 7.26 14.66 3.33
N MET A 116 7.58 13.75 4.24
CA MET A 116 6.79 12.55 4.46
C MET A 116 5.40 12.90 4.97
N ASP A 117 5.29 13.79 5.95
CA ASP A 117 4.03 14.28 6.49
C ASP A 117 3.23 15.04 5.43
N PHE A 118 3.85 15.94 4.67
CA PHE A 118 3.22 16.62 3.56
C PHE A 118 2.64 15.62 2.55
N SER A 119 3.43 14.61 2.17
CA SER A 119 2.99 13.60 1.19
C SER A 119 1.80 12.78 1.68
N ASN A 120 1.71 12.49 2.97
CA ASN A 120 0.65 11.68 3.57
C ASN A 120 -0.59 12.50 3.93
N LEU A 121 -0.39 13.61 4.62
CA LEU A 121 -1.49 14.37 5.24
C LEU A 121 -2.14 15.35 4.27
N ILE A 122 -1.37 15.87 3.32
CA ILE A 122 -1.81 16.90 2.40
C ILE A 122 -1.94 16.35 0.98
N LEU A 123 -0.83 15.96 0.36
CA LEU A 123 -0.83 15.58 -1.06
C LEU A 123 -1.68 14.34 -1.31
N GLY A 124 -1.45 13.26 -0.58
CA GLY A 124 -2.19 12.00 -0.76
C GLY A 124 -3.69 12.18 -0.55
N LYS A 125 -4.09 12.88 0.50
CA LYS A 125 -5.51 13.17 0.77
C LYS A 125 -6.13 14.08 -0.28
N SER A 126 -5.38 15.07 -0.77
CA SER A 126 -5.85 15.96 -1.84
C SER A 126 -6.08 15.22 -3.15
N ILE A 127 -5.19 14.30 -3.52
CA ILE A 127 -5.35 13.44 -4.70
C ILE A 127 -6.61 12.58 -4.56
N VAL A 128 -6.81 11.94 -3.41
CA VAL A 128 -8.01 11.14 -3.14
C VAL A 128 -9.27 12.01 -3.23
N ALA A 129 -9.26 13.22 -2.67
CA ALA A 129 -10.39 14.15 -2.75
C ALA A 129 -10.71 14.54 -4.21
N VAL A 130 -9.69 14.71 -5.06
CA VAL A 130 -9.89 15.00 -6.49
C VAL A 130 -10.48 13.80 -7.23
N ILE A 131 -9.99 12.59 -6.96
CA ILE A 131 -10.51 11.35 -7.56
C ILE A 131 -12.00 11.17 -7.24
N TYR A 132 -12.39 11.40 -5.99
CA TYR A 132 -13.77 11.22 -5.52
C TYR A 132 -14.61 12.51 -5.54
N LYS A 133 -14.16 13.58 -6.20
CA LYS A 133 -14.86 14.86 -6.27
C LYS A 133 -16.24 14.76 -6.90
N SER A 134 -16.43 13.89 -7.87
CA SER A 134 -17.70 13.68 -8.54
C SER A 134 -17.85 12.25 -9.00
N TYR A 135 -19.09 11.81 -9.23
CA TYR A 135 -19.38 10.48 -9.79
C TYR A 135 -18.60 10.22 -11.08
N ARG A 136 -18.55 11.21 -11.98
CA ARG A 136 -17.83 11.09 -13.26
C ARG A 136 -16.33 10.86 -13.07
N THR A 137 -15.69 11.62 -12.20
CA THR A 137 -14.23 11.45 -11.93
C THR A 137 -13.95 10.13 -11.24
N SER A 138 -14.80 9.69 -10.31
CA SER A 138 -14.67 8.40 -9.65
C SER A 138 -14.78 7.23 -10.63
N VAL A 139 -15.78 7.27 -11.52
CA VAL A 139 -15.96 6.25 -12.56
C VAL A 139 -14.77 6.20 -13.50
N GLN A 140 -14.24 7.34 -13.93
CA GLN A 140 -13.05 7.40 -14.78
C GLN A 140 -11.81 6.83 -14.07
N ALA A 141 -11.61 7.19 -12.82
CA ALA A 141 -10.48 6.69 -12.03
C ALA A 141 -10.54 5.19 -11.77
N LEU A 142 -11.76 4.64 -11.66
CA LEU A 142 -11.99 3.22 -11.40
C LEU A 142 -12.27 2.39 -12.66
N ASP A 143 -12.18 2.98 -13.86
CA ASP A 143 -12.47 2.27 -15.11
C ASP A 143 -11.54 1.06 -15.33
N TYR A 144 -10.30 1.13 -14.82
CA TYR A 144 -9.35 0.02 -14.87
C TYR A 144 -9.85 -1.25 -14.18
N VAL A 145 -10.72 -1.12 -13.16
CA VAL A 145 -11.29 -2.25 -12.39
C VAL A 145 -12.00 -3.25 -13.31
N THR A 146 -12.62 -2.76 -14.39
CA THR A 146 -13.31 -3.61 -15.36
C THR A 146 -12.39 -4.47 -16.22
N ARG A 147 -11.10 -4.11 -16.26
CA ARG A 147 -10.06 -4.76 -17.08
C ARG A 147 -9.24 -5.77 -16.31
N ILE A 148 -9.47 -5.88 -15.00
CA ILE A 148 -8.72 -6.79 -14.11
C ILE A 148 -9.46 -8.13 -14.03
N ASP A 149 -8.83 -9.18 -14.54
CA ASP A 149 -9.45 -10.51 -14.61
C ASP A 149 -9.65 -11.18 -13.23
N ASN A 150 -8.85 -10.79 -12.25
CA ASN A 150 -8.88 -11.36 -10.89
C ASN A 150 -10.01 -10.81 -10.01
N PHE A 151 -10.78 -9.82 -10.48
CA PHE A 151 -11.86 -9.25 -9.69
C PHE A 151 -13.13 -10.05 -9.86
N SER A 152 -13.90 -10.18 -8.76
CA SER A 152 -15.19 -10.83 -8.81
C SER A 152 -16.15 -10.09 -9.76
N PHE A 153 -17.11 -10.81 -10.34
CA PHE A 153 -18.11 -10.20 -11.21
C PHE A 153 -18.86 -9.03 -10.53
N GLY A 154 -19.15 -9.16 -9.22
CA GLY A 154 -19.76 -8.10 -8.43
C GLY A 154 -18.89 -6.85 -8.33
N ALA A 155 -17.57 -6.99 -8.18
CA ALA A 155 -16.64 -5.85 -8.13
C ALA A 155 -16.57 -5.10 -9.46
N ARG A 156 -16.75 -5.81 -10.60
CA ARG A 156 -16.78 -5.21 -11.94
C ARG A 156 -18.09 -4.46 -12.24
N LEU A 157 -19.18 -4.78 -11.54
CA LEU A 157 -20.50 -4.16 -11.73
C LEU A 157 -20.72 -2.89 -10.91
N VAL A 158 -19.96 -2.69 -9.84
CA VAL A 158 -20.04 -1.48 -9.00
C VAL A 158 -19.26 -0.37 -9.71
N LYS A 159 -19.93 0.34 -10.62
CA LYS A 159 -19.46 1.55 -11.28
C LYS A 159 -20.11 2.79 -10.70
#